data_416f1dc97a7ea57d1a8c16ca572bbea9
#
_entry.id   416f1dc97a7ea57d1a8c16ca572bbea9
#
_cell.length_a   1.000
_cell.length_b   1.000
_cell.length_c   1.000
_cell.angle_alpha   90.00
_cell.angle_beta   90.00
_cell.angle_gamma   90.00
#
_symmetry.space_group_name_H-M   'P 1'
#
loop_
_entity.id
_entity.type
_entity.pdbx_description
1 polymer ?
#
loop_
_entity_poly.entity_id
_entity_poly.type
_entity_poly.pdbx_seq_one_letter_code
_entity_poly.pdbx_strand_id
1 'polypeptide(L)'
;MRTVAHNKRMIRLRDFSTAFSRSAFTDVLLFDDFSRFEWLRAQYRLRSKTYAGLIRGAYAAISKYYRCEYVYKNELVNLLLRRYGTRSTVYFSEFRVGSSIADMVMFNGESKVFEIKTEYDSPRRLDRQMGDYKGVFDKCYLVVPESKVGDYLQVVEEETGIIVMANGSDGMELREWREARQNEDFNSYAMLSCLRACEYERMAENLGYDIMSVPGYKRFDYCKDLFAKTAAKDLKRLFLQEVKKRQNNTRFLRKYPVALRQMLLSLNLPEKKALLLLDKLKTTIQS
;
A
#
# COMPACT_ATOMS: atom_id res chain seq x y z
N MET A 1 -28.97 -23.48 14.48
CA MET A 1 -29.40 -22.20 13.91
C MET A 1 -28.33 -21.11 13.92
N ARG A 2 -27.57 -20.85 15.02
CA ARG A 2 -26.51 -19.80 15.09
C ARG A 2 -25.40 -20.01 14.06
N THR A 3 -24.92 -21.23 13.81
CA THR A 3 -23.85 -21.56 12.86
C THR A 3 -24.24 -21.25 11.41
N VAL A 4 -25.47 -21.56 10.99
CA VAL A 4 -25.97 -21.32 9.63
C VAL A 4 -26.10 -19.81 9.36
N ALA A 5 -26.60 -19.04 10.34
CA ALA A 5 -26.68 -17.59 10.22
C ALA A 5 -25.30 -16.93 10.17
N HIS A 6 -24.34 -17.44 10.95
CA HIS A 6 -22.95 -16.98 10.92
C HIS A 6 -22.31 -17.25 9.54
N ASN A 7 -22.45 -18.45 8.99
CA ASN A 7 -21.92 -18.81 7.69
C ASN A 7 -22.50 -17.92 6.56
N LYS A 8 -23.82 -17.69 6.54
CA LYS A 8 -24.46 -16.79 5.58
C LYS A 8 -23.92 -15.37 5.68
N ARG A 9 -23.69 -14.87 6.89
CA ARG A 9 -23.10 -13.55 7.11
C ARG A 9 -21.66 -13.46 6.58
N MET A 10 -20.84 -14.49 6.83
CA MET A 10 -19.45 -14.52 6.37
C MET A 10 -19.36 -14.58 4.84
N ILE A 11 -20.23 -15.37 4.17
CA ILE A 11 -20.32 -15.40 2.71
C ILE A 11 -20.62 -13.98 2.18
N ARG A 12 -21.65 -13.33 2.72
CA ARG A 12 -22.00 -11.95 2.32
C ARG A 12 -20.84 -10.98 2.48
N LEU A 13 -20.09 -11.05 3.57
CA LEU A 13 -18.96 -10.15 3.81
C LEU A 13 -17.78 -10.43 2.87
N ARG A 14 -17.54 -11.70 2.53
CA ARG A 14 -16.57 -12.07 1.48
C ARG A 14 -16.97 -11.50 0.12
N ASP A 15 -18.24 -11.63 -0.25
CA ASP A 15 -18.74 -11.07 -1.49
C ASP A 15 -18.60 -9.53 -1.51
N PHE A 16 -18.88 -8.85 -0.39
CA PHE A 16 -18.63 -7.41 -0.29
C PHE A 16 -17.15 -7.06 -0.47
N SER A 17 -16.23 -7.89 0.02
CA SER A 17 -14.81 -7.65 -0.18
C SER A 17 -14.38 -7.71 -1.64
N THR A 18 -15.08 -8.47 -2.49
CA THR A 18 -14.79 -8.54 -3.93
C THR A 18 -15.05 -7.23 -4.66
N ALA A 19 -15.90 -6.34 -4.11
CA ALA A 19 -16.11 -4.99 -4.63
C ALA A 19 -14.85 -4.13 -4.59
N PHE A 20 -13.86 -4.50 -3.77
CA PHE A 20 -12.60 -3.76 -3.61
C PHE A 20 -11.43 -4.41 -4.36
N SER A 21 -11.73 -5.09 -5.47
CA SER A 21 -10.71 -5.61 -6.40
C SER A 21 -10.32 -4.54 -7.43
N ARG A 22 -9.06 -4.54 -7.87
CA ARG A 22 -8.58 -3.63 -8.93
C ARG A 22 -9.38 -3.81 -10.22
N SER A 23 -9.73 -5.06 -10.59
CA SER A 23 -10.52 -5.35 -11.78
C SER A 23 -11.87 -4.65 -11.74
N ALA A 24 -12.62 -4.72 -10.64
CA ALA A 24 -13.94 -4.08 -10.55
C ALA A 24 -13.90 -2.58 -10.86
N PHE A 25 -12.86 -1.86 -10.44
CA PHE A 25 -12.72 -0.43 -10.71
C PHE A 25 -12.13 -0.15 -12.09
N THR A 26 -11.30 -1.04 -12.61
CA THR A 26 -10.78 -0.94 -13.98
C THR A 26 -11.89 -1.17 -14.99
N ASP A 27 -12.78 -2.13 -14.76
CA ASP A 27 -13.93 -2.44 -15.60
C ASP A 27 -14.89 -1.24 -15.66
N VAL A 28 -15.17 -0.61 -14.52
CA VAL A 28 -15.95 0.64 -14.48
C VAL A 28 -15.26 1.77 -15.28
N LEU A 29 -13.94 1.92 -15.10
CA LEU A 29 -13.21 3.02 -15.73
C LEU A 29 -13.12 2.89 -17.24
N LEU A 30 -12.84 1.68 -17.75
CA LEU A 30 -12.52 1.44 -19.16
C LEU A 30 -13.74 1.03 -19.99
N PHE A 31 -14.71 0.34 -19.38
CA PHE A 31 -15.80 -0.31 -20.10
C PHE A 31 -17.19 0.13 -19.63
N ASP A 32 -17.29 1.04 -18.65
CA ASP A 32 -18.56 1.39 -17.96
C ASP A 32 -19.29 0.16 -17.39
N ASP A 33 -18.51 -0.89 -17.07
CA ASP A 33 -19.05 -2.13 -16.55
C ASP A 33 -19.19 -2.08 -15.02
N PHE A 34 -20.43 -1.96 -14.56
CA PHE A 34 -20.82 -1.96 -13.15
C PHE A 34 -21.38 -3.32 -12.70
N SER A 35 -21.30 -4.36 -13.51
CA SER A 35 -21.96 -5.67 -13.29
C SER A 35 -21.67 -6.25 -11.91
N ARG A 36 -20.44 -6.12 -11.40
CA ARG A 36 -20.07 -6.59 -10.06
C ARG A 36 -20.84 -5.88 -8.94
N PHE A 37 -21.01 -4.57 -9.06
CA PHE A 37 -21.74 -3.77 -8.07
C PHE A 37 -23.24 -4.02 -8.16
N GLU A 38 -23.76 -4.18 -9.35
CA GLU A 38 -25.16 -4.52 -9.61
C GLU A 38 -25.51 -5.90 -9.11
N TRP A 39 -24.63 -6.88 -9.33
CA TRP A 39 -24.78 -8.21 -8.77
C TRP A 39 -24.86 -8.18 -7.23
N LEU A 40 -23.95 -7.46 -6.55
CA LEU A 40 -23.98 -7.30 -5.11
C LEU A 40 -25.28 -6.66 -4.63
N ARG A 41 -25.75 -5.62 -5.36
CA ARG A 41 -27.02 -4.94 -5.06
C ARG A 41 -28.20 -5.91 -5.14
N ALA A 42 -28.30 -6.64 -6.23
CA ALA A 42 -29.38 -7.59 -6.47
C ALA A 42 -29.35 -8.76 -5.47
N GLN A 43 -28.19 -9.41 -5.32
CA GLN A 43 -27.98 -10.56 -4.45
C GLN A 43 -28.36 -10.28 -2.99
N TYR A 44 -28.02 -9.08 -2.50
CA TYR A 44 -28.20 -8.71 -1.08
C TYR A 44 -29.29 -7.67 -0.87
N ARG A 45 -30.06 -7.34 -1.90
CA ARG A 45 -31.17 -6.38 -1.88
C ARG A 45 -30.76 -5.05 -1.25
N LEU A 46 -29.57 -4.55 -1.66
CA LEU A 46 -29.01 -3.33 -1.08
C LEU A 46 -29.76 -2.10 -1.57
N ARG A 47 -30.15 -1.23 -0.64
CA ARG A 47 -30.81 0.04 -0.96
C ARG A 47 -29.77 1.15 -1.05
N SER A 48 -29.27 1.41 -2.25
CA SER A 48 -28.37 2.54 -2.52
C SER A 48 -28.79 3.24 -3.81
N LYS A 49 -28.78 4.57 -3.81
CA LYS A 49 -29.08 5.37 -5.01
C LYS A 49 -27.90 5.47 -5.97
N THR A 50 -26.67 5.32 -5.49
CA THR A 50 -25.44 5.48 -6.28
C THR A 50 -24.45 4.35 -6.00
N TYR A 51 -23.53 4.08 -6.94
CA TYR A 51 -22.46 3.11 -6.72
C TYR A 51 -21.53 3.52 -5.58
N ALA A 52 -21.22 4.82 -5.45
CA ALA A 52 -20.45 5.33 -4.31
C ALA A 52 -21.14 5.05 -2.96
N GLY A 53 -22.45 5.15 -2.89
CA GLY A 53 -23.23 4.80 -1.70
C GLY A 53 -23.19 3.31 -1.38
N LEU A 54 -23.30 2.45 -2.42
CA LEU A 54 -23.18 1.00 -2.30
C LEU A 54 -21.80 0.60 -1.78
N ILE A 55 -20.74 1.14 -2.37
CA ILE A 55 -19.36 0.88 -1.97
C ILE A 55 -19.12 1.31 -0.52
N ARG A 56 -19.63 2.48 -0.12
CA ARG A 56 -19.53 2.96 1.27
C ARG A 56 -20.21 2.00 2.24
N GLY A 57 -21.41 1.52 1.92
CA GLY A 57 -22.13 0.54 2.74
C GLY A 57 -21.40 -0.80 2.82
N ALA A 58 -20.86 -1.30 1.71
CA ALA A 58 -20.06 -2.52 1.68
C ALA A 58 -18.79 -2.37 2.53
N TYR A 59 -18.06 -1.23 2.40
CA TYR A 59 -16.89 -0.95 3.21
C TYR A 59 -17.19 -0.91 4.71
N ALA A 60 -18.24 -0.20 5.11
CA ALA A 60 -18.67 -0.14 6.51
C ALA A 60 -18.98 -1.52 7.08
N ALA A 61 -19.55 -2.41 6.27
CA ALA A 61 -19.83 -3.78 6.70
C ALA A 61 -18.55 -4.62 6.86
N ILE A 62 -17.63 -4.59 5.87
CA ILE A 62 -16.40 -5.39 5.95
C ILE A 62 -15.43 -4.84 7.01
N SER A 63 -15.27 -3.54 7.14
CA SER A 63 -14.40 -2.94 8.18
C SER A 63 -14.85 -3.28 9.59
N LYS A 64 -16.16 -3.44 9.81
CA LYS A 64 -16.69 -3.80 11.11
C LYS A 64 -16.64 -5.30 11.42
N TYR A 65 -16.85 -6.17 10.41
CA TYR A 65 -17.14 -7.57 10.64
C TYR A 65 -16.26 -8.56 9.89
N TYR A 66 -15.46 -8.10 8.93
CA TYR A 66 -14.59 -8.95 8.11
C TYR A 66 -13.30 -8.21 7.72
N ARG A 67 -12.27 -8.44 8.50
CA ARG A 67 -10.98 -7.76 8.37
C ARG A 67 -10.13 -8.38 7.26
N CYS A 68 -10.55 -8.18 6.00
CA CYS A 68 -9.75 -8.58 4.86
C CYS A 68 -8.55 -7.64 4.66
N GLU A 69 -7.58 -8.08 3.89
CA GLU A 69 -6.35 -7.34 3.58
C GLU A 69 -6.63 -5.91 3.08
N TYR A 70 -7.67 -5.72 2.23
CA TYR A 70 -8.07 -4.40 1.77
C TYR A 70 -8.39 -3.43 2.92
N VAL A 71 -9.08 -3.91 3.95
CA VAL A 71 -9.41 -3.08 5.13
C VAL A 71 -8.14 -2.64 5.84
N TYR A 72 -7.21 -3.56 6.09
CA TYR A 72 -5.92 -3.23 6.71
C TYR A 72 -5.15 -2.20 5.89
N LYS A 73 -4.99 -2.43 4.58
CA LYS A 73 -4.31 -1.50 3.68
C LYS A 73 -4.97 -0.12 3.67
N ASN A 74 -6.31 -0.07 3.60
CA ASN A 74 -7.02 1.20 3.52
C ASN A 74 -7.00 1.98 4.84
N GLU A 75 -7.12 1.31 6.00
CA GLU A 75 -7.00 1.96 7.30
C GLU A 75 -5.56 2.43 7.56
N LEU A 76 -4.55 1.70 7.08
CA LEU A 76 -3.17 2.17 7.12
C LEU A 76 -2.98 3.46 6.32
N VAL A 77 -3.51 3.53 5.09
CA VAL A 77 -3.50 4.78 4.29
C VAL A 77 -4.18 5.91 5.07
N ASN A 78 -5.33 5.65 5.67
CA ASN A 78 -6.07 6.63 6.45
C ASN A 78 -5.28 7.13 7.67
N LEU A 79 -4.61 6.24 8.40
CA LEU A 79 -3.73 6.57 9.53
C LEU A 79 -2.56 7.44 9.08
N LEU A 80 -1.83 7.01 8.03
CA LEU A 80 -0.66 7.70 7.53
C LEU A 80 -1.01 9.08 6.98
N LEU A 81 -2.16 9.23 6.30
CA LEU A 81 -2.66 10.52 5.82
C LEU A 81 -3.01 11.48 6.96
N ARG A 82 -3.58 10.99 8.06
CA ARG A 82 -3.85 11.82 9.25
C ARG A 82 -2.55 12.29 9.87
N ARG A 83 -1.54 11.42 9.99
CA ARG A 83 -0.27 11.69 10.68
C ARG A 83 0.69 12.55 9.83
N TYR A 84 0.84 12.25 8.55
CA TYR A 84 1.89 12.82 7.69
C TYR A 84 1.37 13.71 6.55
N GLY A 85 0.09 13.59 6.20
CA GLY A 85 -0.51 14.36 5.11
C GLY A 85 0.02 13.97 3.72
N THR A 86 -0.05 14.94 2.77
CA THR A 86 0.31 14.72 1.36
C THR A 86 1.27 15.77 0.80
N ARG A 87 1.66 16.79 1.60
CA ARG A 87 2.42 17.93 1.08
C ARG A 87 3.86 17.58 0.70
N SER A 88 4.54 16.84 1.56
CA SER A 88 5.95 16.42 1.38
C SER A 88 6.11 14.90 1.34
N THR A 89 4.99 14.17 1.40
CA THR A 89 4.94 12.72 1.51
C THR A 89 4.43 12.10 0.22
N VAL A 90 5.01 10.98 -0.19
CA VAL A 90 4.47 10.10 -1.23
C VAL A 90 4.26 8.70 -0.67
N TYR A 91 3.18 8.05 -1.12
CA TYR A 91 2.81 6.69 -0.76
C TYR A 91 2.77 5.82 -2.01
N PHE A 92 3.27 4.59 -1.91
CA PHE A 92 3.09 3.57 -2.93
C PHE A 92 2.56 2.29 -2.31
N SER A 93 1.65 1.65 -3.00
CA SER A 93 1.18 0.29 -2.73
C SER A 93 1.94 -0.69 -3.60
N GLU A 94 2.20 -1.90 -3.07
CA GLU A 94 2.85 -2.99 -3.83
C GLU A 94 4.23 -2.60 -4.40
N PHE A 95 5.09 -2.09 -3.53
CA PHE A 95 6.44 -1.67 -3.92
C PHE A 95 7.41 -2.85 -3.90
N ARG A 96 8.06 -3.12 -5.06
CA ARG A 96 9.03 -4.22 -5.18
C ARG A 96 10.35 -3.89 -4.49
N VAL A 97 10.82 -4.84 -3.67
CA VAL A 97 12.10 -4.76 -2.95
C VAL A 97 12.77 -6.12 -3.02
N GLY A 98 13.79 -6.25 -3.84
CA GLY A 98 14.44 -7.55 -4.06
C GLY A 98 13.46 -8.61 -4.56
N SER A 99 13.35 -9.71 -3.81
CA SER A 99 12.42 -10.81 -4.10
C SER A 99 11.02 -10.60 -3.49
N SER A 100 10.84 -9.57 -2.66
CA SER A 100 9.62 -9.27 -1.94
C SER A 100 8.83 -8.12 -2.57
N ILE A 101 7.55 -8.03 -2.23
CA ILE A 101 6.67 -6.90 -2.59
C ILE A 101 6.10 -6.37 -1.28
N ALA A 102 6.48 -5.16 -0.92
CA ALA A 102 5.98 -4.49 0.27
C ALA A 102 4.54 -4.01 0.04
N ASP A 103 3.67 -4.25 1.01
CA ASP A 103 2.26 -3.85 0.92
C ASP A 103 2.10 -2.35 0.78
N MET A 104 2.91 -1.58 1.51
CA MET A 104 2.94 -0.12 1.42
C MET A 104 4.31 0.43 1.78
N VAL A 105 4.68 1.52 1.08
CA VAL A 105 5.86 2.31 1.43
C VAL A 105 5.51 3.80 1.48
N MET A 106 6.25 4.54 2.28
CA MET A 106 6.11 5.98 2.46
C MET A 106 7.46 6.67 2.43
N PHE A 107 7.53 7.80 1.75
CA PHE A 107 8.73 8.65 1.64
C PHE A 107 8.38 10.09 1.99
N ASN A 108 8.90 10.62 3.11
CA ASN A 108 8.61 11.98 3.59
C ASN A 108 9.82 12.74 4.19
N GLY A 109 11.01 12.36 3.87
CA GLY A 109 12.28 12.81 4.45
C GLY A 109 13.09 11.61 4.91
N GLU A 110 12.39 10.58 5.33
CA GLU A 110 12.88 9.22 5.55
C GLU A 110 12.03 8.23 4.77
N SER A 111 12.52 7.01 4.60
CA SER A 111 11.82 5.92 3.93
C SER A 111 11.25 4.94 4.95
N LYS A 112 9.95 4.62 4.81
CA LYS A 112 9.25 3.68 5.69
C LYS A 112 8.57 2.60 4.86
N VAL A 113 8.69 1.36 5.29
CA VAL A 113 8.00 0.21 4.71
C VAL A 113 7.03 -0.37 5.73
N PHE A 114 5.88 -0.82 5.25
CA PHE A 114 4.83 -1.44 6.04
C PHE A 114 4.45 -2.77 5.39
N GLU A 115 4.62 -3.85 6.16
CA GLU A 115 4.15 -5.19 5.82
C GLU A 115 2.89 -5.49 6.62
N ILE A 116 1.86 -6.03 5.98
CA ILE A 116 0.58 -6.30 6.61
C ILE A 116 0.38 -7.81 6.75
N LYS A 117 0.01 -8.23 7.93
CA LYS A 117 -0.42 -9.59 8.21
C LYS A 117 -1.80 -9.56 8.84
N THR A 118 -2.72 -10.28 8.25
CA THR A 118 -4.11 -10.41 8.74
C THR A 118 -4.23 -11.59 9.70
N GLU A 119 -5.44 -11.85 10.21
CA GLU A 119 -5.74 -13.02 11.05
C GLU A 119 -5.47 -14.35 10.34
N TYR A 120 -5.44 -14.34 9.00
CA TYR A 120 -5.31 -15.55 8.17
C TYR A 120 -3.88 -15.83 7.70
N ASP A 121 -2.97 -14.87 7.93
CA ASP A 121 -1.58 -14.98 7.50
C ASP A 121 -0.72 -15.71 8.51
N SER A 122 0.34 -16.36 7.99
CA SER A 122 1.37 -17.02 8.79
C SER A 122 2.70 -16.25 8.70
N PRO A 123 3.58 -16.34 9.72
CA PRO A 123 4.86 -15.65 9.72
C PRO A 123 5.92 -16.22 8.76
N ARG A 124 5.66 -17.34 8.07
CA ARG A 124 6.65 -18.12 7.29
C ARG A 124 7.53 -17.30 6.33
N ARG A 125 7.01 -16.21 5.75
CA ARG A 125 7.74 -15.37 4.79
C ARG A 125 8.29 -14.09 5.40
N LEU A 126 7.94 -13.82 6.65
CA LEU A 126 8.17 -12.53 7.26
C LEU A 126 9.65 -12.23 7.44
N ASP A 127 10.43 -13.20 7.88
CA ASP A 127 11.88 -13.04 8.06
C ASP A 127 12.57 -12.61 6.76
N ARG A 128 12.30 -13.29 5.66
CA ARG A 128 12.84 -12.92 4.34
C ARG A 128 12.36 -11.52 3.90
N GLN A 129 11.06 -11.21 4.09
CA GLN A 129 10.51 -9.92 3.73
C GLN A 129 11.17 -8.79 4.51
N MET A 130 11.32 -8.94 5.83
CA MET A 130 12.00 -7.96 6.68
C MET A 130 13.48 -7.81 6.32
N GLY A 131 14.18 -8.91 5.99
CA GLY A 131 15.54 -8.87 5.50
C GLY A 131 15.67 -8.07 4.19
N ASP A 132 14.79 -8.31 3.20
CA ASP A 132 14.77 -7.52 1.97
C ASP A 132 14.53 -6.02 2.24
N TYR A 133 13.67 -5.69 3.22
CA TYR A 133 13.29 -4.30 3.51
C TYR A 133 14.35 -3.52 4.27
N LYS A 134 15.03 -4.14 5.23
CA LYS A 134 16.04 -3.49 6.07
C LYS A 134 17.20 -2.93 5.26
N GLY A 135 17.61 -3.62 4.21
CA GLY A 135 18.67 -3.14 3.33
C GLY A 135 18.35 -1.87 2.55
N VAL A 136 17.09 -1.43 2.54
CA VAL A 136 16.63 -0.32 1.70
C VAL A 136 15.97 0.81 2.49
N PHE A 137 15.12 0.47 3.47
CA PHE A 137 14.29 1.44 4.19
C PHE A 137 14.88 1.84 5.53
N ASP A 138 14.68 3.11 5.89
CA ASP A 138 15.11 3.65 7.16
C ASP A 138 14.33 3.06 8.34
N LYS A 139 13.05 2.77 8.17
CA LYS A 139 12.19 2.17 9.19
C LYS A 139 11.29 1.10 8.61
N CYS A 140 11.23 -0.06 9.27
CA CYS A 140 10.38 -1.18 8.90
C CYS A 140 9.25 -1.35 9.92
N TYR A 141 8.03 -1.48 9.45
CA TYR A 141 6.84 -1.68 10.28
C TYR A 141 6.09 -2.95 9.90
N LEU A 142 5.63 -3.66 10.90
CA LEU A 142 4.67 -4.75 10.76
C LEU A 142 3.29 -4.31 11.25
N VAL A 143 2.25 -4.51 10.44
CA VAL A 143 0.86 -4.20 10.76
C VAL A 143 0.11 -5.51 11.00
N VAL A 144 -0.41 -5.72 12.21
CA VAL A 144 -1.00 -6.99 12.64
C VAL A 144 -2.31 -6.79 13.42
N PRO A 145 -3.19 -7.82 13.49
CA PRO A 145 -4.28 -7.80 14.44
C PRO A 145 -3.76 -7.79 15.88
N GLU A 146 -4.45 -7.08 16.77
CA GLU A 146 -4.07 -7.01 18.19
C GLU A 146 -3.93 -8.41 18.83
N SER A 147 -4.79 -9.35 18.44
CA SER A 147 -4.77 -10.72 18.93
C SER A 147 -3.53 -11.53 18.51
N LYS A 148 -2.77 -11.08 17.50
CA LYS A 148 -1.60 -11.77 16.95
C LYS A 148 -0.26 -11.12 17.34
N VAL A 149 -0.27 -10.02 18.08
CA VAL A 149 0.95 -9.29 18.45
C VAL A 149 1.95 -10.22 19.13
N GLY A 150 1.50 -11.05 20.10
CA GLY A 150 2.38 -11.99 20.82
C GLY A 150 3.10 -12.97 19.91
N ASP A 151 2.40 -13.49 18.88
CA ASP A 151 2.96 -14.45 17.93
C ASP A 151 4.08 -13.80 17.09
N TYR A 152 3.88 -12.54 16.68
CA TYR A 152 4.81 -11.82 15.82
C TYR A 152 5.99 -11.20 16.59
N LEU A 153 5.83 -10.85 17.87
CA LEU A 153 6.93 -10.35 18.71
C LEU A 153 8.08 -11.35 18.86
N GLN A 154 7.79 -12.65 18.71
CA GLN A 154 8.78 -13.70 18.81
C GLN A 154 9.61 -13.90 17.53
N VAL A 155 9.14 -13.34 16.40
CA VAL A 155 9.74 -13.57 15.07
C VAL A 155 10.26 -12.30 14.41
N VAL A 156 9.95 -11.10 14.95
CA VAL A 156 10.49 -9.85 14.44
C VAL A 156 11.47 -9.24 15.42
N GLU A 157 12.51 -8.64 14.90
CA GLU A 157 13.55 -7.96 15.69
C GLU A 157 12.98 -6.72 16.40
N GLU A 158 13.67 -6.28 17.45
CA GLU A 158 13.24 -5.16 18.30
C GLU A 158 13.16 -3.83 17.54
N GLU A 159 13.96 -3.66 16.49
CA GLU A 159 13.99 -2.49 15.62
C GLU A 159 12.73 -2.35 14.76
N THR A 160 12.04 -3.46 14.48
CA THR A 160 10.80 -3.46 13.68
C THR A 160 9.67 -2.82 14.48
N GLY A 161 9.10 -1.73 13.95
CA GLY A 161 7.91 -1.11 14.51
C GLY A 161 6.68 -2.02 14.38
N ILE A 162 5.74 -1.89 15.31
CA ILE A 162 4.49 -2.66 15.27
C ILE A 162 3.31 -1.71 15.34
N ILE A 163 2.43 -1.84 14.36
CA ILE A 163 1.14 -1.17 14.31
C ILE A 163 0.06 -2.24 14.50
N VAL A 164 -0.82 -2.04 15.47
CA VAL A 164 -1.89 -2.99 15.75
C VAL A 164 -3.23 -2.50 15.20
N MET A 165 -3.99 -3.42 14.63
CA MET A 165 -5.39 -3.20 14.33
C MET A 165 -6.22 -3.70 15.49
N ALA A 166 -6.83 -2.76 16.21
CA ALA A 166 -7.66 -3.00 17.39
C ALA A 166 -9.14 -2.66 17.13
N ASN A 167 -10.00 -3.04 18.06
CA ASN A 167 -11.37 -2.55 18.08
C ASN A 167 -11.38 -1.15 18.73
N GLY A 168 -11.84 -0.14 17.98
CA GLY A 168 -12.12 1.20 18.51
C GLY A 168 -13.60 1.40 18.83
N SER A 169 -13.96 2.57 19.37
CA SER A 169 -15.34 2.95 19.68
C SER A 169 -16.25 2.96 18.46
N ASP A 170 -15.74 3.42 17.33
CA ASP A 170 -16.49 3.59 16.06
C ASP A 170 -16.18 2.53 15.00
N GLY A 171 -15.48 1.47 15.37
CA GLY A 171 -15.07 0.41 14.47
C GLY A 171 -13.61 0.03 14.67
N MET A 172 -12.90 -0.17 13.56
CA MET A 172 -11.51 -0.57 13.61
C MET A 172 -10.58 0.63 13.69
N GLU A 173 -9.58 0.52 14.55
CA GLU A 173 -8.56 1.53 14.73
C GLU A 173 -7.17 0.91 14.60
N LEU A 174 -6.28 1.60 13.86
CA LEU A 174 -4.86 1.32 13.86
C LEU A 174 -4.15 2.21 14.87
N ARG A 175 -3.41 1.59 15.78
CA ARG A 175 -2.54 2.29 16.73
C ARG A 175 -1.12 1.76 16.67
N GLU A 176 -0.15 2.63 16.83
CA GLU A 176 1.25 2.24 16.96
C GLU A 176 1.47 1.62 18.34
N TRP A 177 1.87 0.34 18.35
CA TRP A 177 2.16 -0.42 19.56
C TRP A 177 3.64 -0.30 19.93
N ARG A 178 4.52 -0.31 18.93
CA ARG A 178 5.97 -0.10 19.06
C ARG A 178 6.47 0.75 17.89
N GLU A 179 7.20 1.83 18.17
CA GLU A 179 7.83 2.62 17.14
C GLU A 179 9.01 1.85 16.52
N ALA A 180 9.20 1.98 15.20
CA ALA A 180 10.37 1.42 14.53
C ALA A 180 11.61 2.23 14.86
N ARG A 181 12.72 1.55 15.17
CA ARG A 181 14.03 2.17 15.25
C ARG A 181 14.61 2.37 13.85
N GLN A 182 15.61 3.27 13.76
CA GLN A 182 16.34 3.50 12.51
C GLN A 182 17.12 2.25 12.13
N ASN A 183 17.01 1.80 10.89
CA ASN A 183 17.83 0.72 10.37
C ASN A 183 19.25 1.23 10.06
N GLU A 184 20.23 0.60 10.63
CA GLU A 184 21.65 0.82 10.34
C GLU A 184 22.11 0.01 9.11
N ASP A 185 21.47 -1.11 8.85
CA ASP A 185 21.74 -1.95 7.68
C ASP A 185 21.37 -1.21 6.40
N PHE A 186 22.34 -1.11 5.50
CA PHE A 186 22.15 -0.51 4.19
C PHE A 186 22.85 -1.35 3.13
N ASN A 187 22.11 -1.67 2.09
CA ASN A 187 22.61 -2.44 0.96
C ASN A 187 22.38 -1.65 -0.34
N SER A 188 23.47 -1.09 -0.89
CA SER A 188 23.42 -0.28 -2.12
C SER A 188 22.86 -1.06 -3.32
N TYR A 189 23.14 -2.37 -3.42
CA TYR A 189 22.64 -3.23 -4.48
C TYR A 189 21.11 -3.47 -4.34
N ALA A 190 20.64 -3.73 -3.11
CA ALA A 190 19.20 -3.89 -2.85
C ALA A 190 18.45 -2.60 -3.20
N MET A 191 18.99 -1.44 -2.82
CA MET A 191 18.43 -0.13 -3.17
C MET A 191 18.45 0.09 -4.70
N LEU A 192 19.57 -0.18 -5.39
CA LEU A 192 19.68 -0.09 -6.85
C LEU A 192 18.61 -0.94 -7.54
N SER A 193 18.37 -2.15 -7.03
CA SER A 193 17.38 -3.08 -7.57
C SER A 193 15.92 -2.60 -7.44
N CYS A 194 15.67 -1.60 -6.59
CA CYS A 194 14.37 -0.94 -6.47
C CYS A 194 14.17 0.17 -7.50
N LEU A 195 15.22 0.58 -8.22
CA LEU A 195 15.21 1.70 -9.15
C LEU A 195 14.95 1.26 -10.59
N ARG A 196 14.35 2.15 -11.37
CA ARG A 196 14.26 2.04 -12.81
C ARG A 196 15.59 2.48 -13.46
N ALA A 197 15.86 2.04 -14.69
CA ALA A 197 17.09 2.42 -15.40
C ALA A 197 17.34 3.93 -15.39
N CYS A 198 16.35 4.73 -15.82
CA CYS A 198 16.48 6.18 -15.86
C CYS A 198 16.66 6.83 -14.47
N GLU A 199 16.30 6.15 -13.38
CA GLU A 199 16.45 6.68 -12.00
C GLU A 199 17.87 6.48 -11.49
N TYR A 200 18.43 5.28 -11.62
CA TYR A 200 19.82 5.05 -11.19
C TYR A 200 20.83 5.76 -12.13
N GLU A 201 20.50 5.91 -13.41
CA GLU A 201 21.32 6.73 -14.32
C GLU A 201 21.38 8.19 -13.84
N ARG A 202 20.23 8.81 -13.55
CA ARG A 202 20.18 10.17 -12.99
C ARG A 202 20.89 10.29 -11.63
N MET A 203 20.85 9.24 -10.79
CA MET A 203 21.60 9.25 -9.54
C MET A 203 23.11 9.28 -9.80
N ALA A 204 23.60 8.54 -10.79
CA ALA A 204 25.01 8.56 -11.20
C ALA A 204 25.42 9.95 -11.73
N GLU A 205 24.58 10.56 -12.56
CA GLU A 205 24.79 11.94 -13.05
C GLU A 205 24.83 12.95 -11.91
N ASN A 206 23.93 12.86 -10.95
CA ASN A 206 23.91 13.73 -9.77
C ASN A 206 25.13 13.52 -8.84
N LEU A 207 25.82 12.41 -8.96
CA LEU A 207 27.11 12.15 -8.30
C LEU A 207 28.30 12.66 -9.13
N GLY A 208 28.06 13.26 -10.31
CA GLY A 208 29.10 13.83 -11.19
C GLY A 208 29.70 12.86 -12.20
N TYR A 209 29.05 11.73 -12.46
CA TYR A 209 29.54 10.73 -13.41
C TYR A 209 28.81 10.84 -14.77
N ASP A 210 29.59 10.81 -15.84
CA ASP A 210 29.04 10.78 -17.21
C ASP A 210 28.56 9.35 -17.57
N ILE A 211 27.33 9.02 -17.18
CA ILE A 211 26.72 7.73 -17.45
C ILE A 211 26.43 7.52 -18.93
N MET A 212 26.32 8.59 -19.72
CA MET A 212 26.02 8.50 -21.14
C MET A 212 27.22 7.99 -21.96
N SER A 213 28.43 8.18 -21.49
CA SER A 213 29.64 7.57 -22.07
C SER A 213 29.70 6.04 -21.88
N VAL A 214 28.90 5.49 -20.95
CA VAL A 214 28.84 4.04 -20.66
C VAL A 214 27.80 3.38 -21.59
N PRO A 215 28.19 2.29 -22.33
CA PRO A 215 27.22 1.53 -23.15
C PRO A 215 26.00 1.08 -22.34
N GLY A 216 24.79 1.22 -22.88
CA GLY A 216 23.54 0.98 -22.18
C GLY A 216 23.45 -0.36 -21.43
N TYR A 217 23.94 -1.43 -22.06
CA TYR A 217 23.95 -2.78 -21.46
C TYR A 217 24.93 -2.95 -20.27
N LYS A 218 25.86 -2.01 -20.06
CA LYS A 218 26.80 -2.00 -18.93
C LYS A 218 26.41 -1.02 -17.81
N ARG A 219 25.41 -0.15 -18.03
CA ARG A 219 25.07 0.91 -17.09
C ARG A 219 24.63 0.40 -15.73
N PHE A 220 23.90 -0.70 -15.69
CA PHE A 220 23.48 -1.31 -14.42
C PHE A 220 24.70 -1.76 -13.59
N ASP A 221 25.63 -2.51 -14.17
CA ASP A 221 26.82 -2.98 -13.47
C ASP A 221 27.74 -1.82 -13.10
N TYR A 222 27.88 -0.83 -13.97
CA TYR A 222 28.62 0.40 -13.67
C TYR A 222 28.03 1.12 -12.44
N CYS A 223 26.71 1.33 -12.40
CA CYS A 223 26.03 1.96 -11.26
C CYS A 223 26.12 1.11 -9.99
N LYS A 224 26.08 -0.22 -10.11
CA LYS A 224 26.29 -1.14 -8.98
C LYS A 224 27.66 -0.92 -8.33
N ASP A 225 28.73 -0.89 -9.14
CA ASP A 225 30.09 -0.69 -8.65
C ASP A 225 30.32 0.73 -8.09
N LEU A 226 29.71 1.72 -8.73
CA LEU A 226 29.72 3.11 -8.27
C LEU A 226 29.02 3.26 -6.91
N PHE A 227 27.81 2.73 -6.78
CA PHE A 227 27.01 2.86 -5.56
C PHE A 227 27.61 2.07 -4.39
N ALA A 228 28.30 0.97 -4.66
CA ALA A 228 29.03 0.22 -3.62
C ALA A 228 30.16 1.06 -2.96
N LYS A 229 30.68 2.06 -3.68
CA LYS A 229 31.75 2.97 -3.21
C LYS A 229 31.24 4.33 -2.72
N THR A 230 29.94 4.59 -2.89
CA THR A 230 29.31 5.88 -2.51
C THR A 230 28.78 5.81 -1.08
N ALA A 231 28.92 6.90 -0.33
CA ALA A 231 28.42 6.96 1.04
C ALA A 231 26.90 6.70 1.11
N ALA A 232 26.46 5.86 2.03
CA ALA A 232 25.06 5.47 2.21
C ALA A 232 24.12 6.68 2.34
N LYS A 233 24.55 7.72 3.05
CA LYS A 233 23.79 8.98 3.23
C LYS A 233 23.45 9.65 1.90
N ASP A 234 24.40 9.72 0.97
CA ASP A 234 24.20 10.35 -0.33
C ASP A 234 23.28 9.49 -1.21
N LEU A 235 23.47 8.18 -1.21
CA LEU A 235 22.61 7.25 -1.93
C LEU A 235 21.18 7.30 -1.41
N LYS A 236 20.95 7.26 -0.11
CA LYS A 236 19.61 7.36 0.50
C LYS A 236 18.94 8.69 0.12
N ARG A 237 19.67 9.80 0.13
CA ARG A 237 19.17 11.12 -0.26
C ARG A 237 18.74 11.13 -1.74
N LEU A 238 19.57 10.64 -2.64
CA LEU A 238 19.29 10.59 -4.08
C LEU A 238 18.15 9.61 -4.39
N PHE A 239 18.12 8.45 -3.75
CA PHE A 239 17.03 7.48 -3.86
C PHE A 239 15.68 8.10 -3.51
N LEU A 240 15.59 8.78 -2.37
CA LEU A 240 14.39 9.51 -1.95
C LEU A 240 13.96 10.55 -3.00
N GLN A 241 14.90 11.30 -3.57
CA GLN A 241 14.61 12.29 -4.59
C GLN A 241 14.03 11.63 -5.86
N GLU A 242 14.62 10.55 -6.33
CA GLU A 242 14.17 9.87 -7.55
C GLU A 242 12.81 9.16 -7.37
N VAL A 243 12.64 8.43 -6.27
CA VAL A 243 11.37 7.73 -6.02
C VAL A 243 10.20 8.71 -5.84
N LYS A 244 10.43 9.88 -5.24
CA LYS A 244 9.41 10.93 -5.10
C LYS A 244 8.97 11.55 -6.43
N LYS A 245 9.77 11.47 -7.48
CA LYS A 245 9.40 11.94 -8.83
C LYS A 245 8.46 10.96 -9.55
N ARG A 246 8.35 9.70 -9.08
CA ARG A 246 7.47 8.72 -9.71
C ARG A 246 6.03 9.20 -9.69
N GLN A 247 5.30 8.89 -10.77
CA GLN A 247 3.85 9.11 -10.79
C GLN A 247 3.20 8.39 -9.61
N ASN A 248 2.42 9.11 -8.85
CA ASN A 248 1.65 8.58 -7.73
C ASN A 248 0.41 9.44 -7.47
N ASN A 249 -0.56 8.87 -6.77
CA ASN A 249 -1.84 9.51 -6.49
C ASN A 249 -1.92 10.16 -5.10
N THR A 250 -0.81 10.28 -4.40
CA THR A 250 -0.78 10.77 -3.01
C THR A 250 -1.51 12.08 -2.82
N ARG A 251 -1.29 13.07 -3.71
CA ARG A 251 -1.91 14.40 -3.63
C ARG A 251 -3.44 14.39 -3.73
N PHE A 252 -4.01 13.35 -4.33
CA PHE A 252 -5.46 13.22 -4.53
C PHE A 252 -6.17 12.41 -3.44
N LEU A 253 -5.43 11.72 -2.56
CA LEU A 253 -6.00 10.84 -1.55
C LEU A 253 -7.03 11.54 -0.66
N ARG A 254 -6.83 12.82 -0.33
CA ARG A 254 -7.78 13.58 0.48
C ARG A 254 -9.10 13.87 -0.23
N LYS A 255 -9.10 13.94 -1.57
CA LYS A 255 -10.29 14.17 -2.38
C LYS A 255 -11.12 12.89 -2.57
N TYR A 256 -10.52 11.73 -2.32
CA TYR A 256 -11.17 10.43 -2.47
C TYR A 256 -11.96 10.03 -1.23
N PRO A 257 -13.08 9.30 -1.42
CA PRO A 257 -13.81 8.70 -0.30
C PRO A 257 -12.88 7.86 0.56
N VAL A 258 -13.06 7.94 1.88
CA VAL A 258 -12.22 7.22 2.87
C VAL A 258 -12.12 5.72 2.56
N ALA A 259 -13.21 5.12 2.08
CA ALA A 259 -13.28 3.70 1.70
C ALA A 259 -12.45 3.33 0.47
N LEU A 260 -11.96 4.29 -0.34
CA LEU A 260 -11.34 4.05 -1.65
C LEU A 260 -9.90 4.58 -1.76
N ARG A 261 -9.30 5.08 -0.69
CA ARG A 261 -7.95 5.67 -0.74
C ARG A 261 -6.89 4.66 -1.12
N GLN A 262 -6.96 3.46 -0.56
CA GLN A 262 -6.08 2.35 -0.97
C GLN A 262 -6.29 1.96 -2.43
N MET A 263 -7.54 1.93 -2.90
CA MET A 263 -7.85 1.61 -4.30
C MET A 263 -7.20 2.62 -5.24
N LEU A 264 -7.27 3.91 -4.91
CA LEU A 264 -6.62 4.95 -5.70
C LEU A 264 -5.10 4.76 -5.78
N LEU A 265 -4.44 4.41 -4.67
CA LEU A 265 -3.00 4.11 -4.67
C LEU A 265 -2.68 2.90 -5.53
N SER A 266 -3.43 1.81 -5.39
CA SER A 266 -3.15 0.57 -6.11
C SER A 266 -3.39 0.69 -7.62
N LEU A 267 -4.38 1.48 -8.05
CA LEU A 267 -4.64 1.72 -9.47
C LEU A 267 -3.61 2.68 -10.10
N ASN A 268 -3.02 3.55 -9.31
CA ASN A 268 -2.03 4.56 -9.73
C ASN A 268 -2.40 5.28 -11.04
N LEU A 269 -3.63 5.77 -11.12
CA LEU A 269 -4.20 6.39 -12.32
C LEU A 269 -3.67 7.81 -12.54
N PRO A 270 -3.54 8.29 -13.78
CA PRO A 270 -3.42 9.71 -14.07
C PRO A 270 -4.61 10.50 -13.48
N GLU A 271 -4.40 11.76 -13.07
CA GLU A 271 -5.41 12.58 -12.39
C GLU A 271 -6.77 12.58 -13.10
N LYS A 272 -6.75 12.82 -14.42
CA LYS A 272 -7.98 12.85 -15.22
C LYS A 272 -8.78 11.53 -15.11
N LYS A 273 -8.10 10.39 -15.16
CA LYS A 273 -8.74 9.07 -15.01
C LYS A 273 -9.23 8.82 -13.58
N ALA A 274 -8.48 9.30 -12.59
CA ALA A 274 -8.88 9.19 -11.19
C ALA A 274 -10.17 10.00 -10.91
N LEU A 275 -10.27 11.22 -11.43
CA LEU A 275 -11.47 12.04 -11.32
C LEU A 275 -12.65 11.44 -12.10
N LEU A 276 -12.42 10.95 -13.33
CA LEU A 276 -13.43 10.28 -14.11
C LEU A 276 -14.01 9.06 -13.38
N LEU A 277 -13.17 8.25 -12.75
CA LEU A 277 -13.63 7.11 -11.95
C LEU A 277 -14.54 7.56 -10.81
N LEU A 278 -14.16 8.63 -10.09
CA LEU A 278 -15.01 9.18 -9.02
C LEU A 278 -16.38 9.64 -9.55
N ASP A 279 -16.42 10.28 -10.70
CA ASP A 279 -17.67 10.78 -11.28
C ASP A 279 -18.56 9.61 -11.75
N LYS A 280 -17.99 8.60 -12.39
CA LYS A 280 -18.71 7.36 -12.72
C LYS A 280 -19.32 6.68 -11.49
N LEU A 281 -18.61 6.65 -10.36
CA LEU A 281 -19.13 6.05 -9.12
C LEU A 281 -20.27 6.87 -8.47
N LYS A 282 -20.42 8.16 -8.81
CA LYS A 282 -21.54 9.00 -8.34
C LYS A 282 -22.82 8.78 -9.15
N THR A 283 -22.74 8.09 -10.28
CA THR A 283 -23.93 7.85 -11.12
C THR A 283 -25.02 7.11 -10.36
N THR A 284 -26.26 7.42 -10.70
CA THR A 284 -27.44 6.78 -10.11
C THR A 284 -27.58 5.36 -10.68
N ILE A 285 -27.81 4.40 -9.79
CA ILE A 285 -28.09 3.03 -10.19
C ILE A 285 -29.53 2.97 -10.71
N GLN A 286 -29.69 2.56 -11.95
CA GLN A 286 -31.00 2.36 -12.54
C GLN A 286 -31.75 1.27 -11.77
N SER A 287 -33.03 1.48 -11.56
CA SER A 287 -33.95 0.59 -10.80
C SER A 287 -34.24 -0.71 -11.54
#